data_c5a9b69d46efd129e0b81fae7bb9ac2f
#
_entry.id   c5a9b69d46efd129e0b81fae7bb9ac2f
#
_cell.length_a   1.000
_cell.length_b   1.000
_cell.length_c   1.000
_cell.angle_alpha   90.00
_cell.angle_beta   90.00
_cell.angle_gamma   90.00
#
_symmetry.space_group_name_H-M   'P 1'
#
loop_
_entity.id
_entity.type
_entity.pdbx_description
1 polymer ?
#
loop_
_entity_poly.entity_id
_entity_poly.type
_entity_poly.pdbx_seq_one_letter_code
_entity_poly.pdbx_strand_id
1 'polypeptide(L)'
;SLLLTACGVGKDRVRFEGKLENINDAEFYIYSDEGGFEGVDTIRIQDGEFVYERKLLRPVLASLLYPNFTQSHVILEPGKTIKMKGDASRVGEAKITGTEENELLTDFRTDQIGKSEANRFLAAEQFIRQHAGTMAAVAVFKAYFATSRQKNVKLSMEMLQTLHKAQPKNYAVNYLWNFYQPIFMNGVGEQLPEFSAETTEGKQVTQKDFEGKKLLVVAVGFWTPDSRTFLKELKKKLDAAGNPFEVLLVSLDVDRGSLRKQLQQIDVNYPVICDRQSFNSPLVGTFGLRYVPSAMVVNSQGKIVQRDVTEGDKLNLNI
;
A
#
# COMPACT_ATOMS: atom_id res chain seq x y z
N SER A 1 -41.08 -31.80 -19.87
CA SER A 1 -39.71 -31.43 -20.28
C SER A 1 -39.46 -29.97 -19.93
N LEU A 2 -38.93 -29.73 -18.75
CA LEU A 2 -38.45 -28.38 -18.34
C LEU A 2 -37.10 -28.15 -19.00
N LEU A 3 -37.08 -27.31 -19.98
CA LEU A 3 -35.86 -26.68 -20.50
C LEU A 3 -35.34 -25.71 -19.42
N LEU A 4 -34.40 -26.18 -18.60
CA LEU A 4 -33.53 -25.30 -17.81
C LEU A 4 -32.63 -24.55 -18.80
N THR A 5 -33.08 -23.38 -19.23
CA THR A 5 -32.19 -22.40 -19.85
C THR A 5 -31.16 -22.02 -18.80
N ALA A 6 -29.94 -22.53 -18.93
CA ALA A 6 -28.80 -22.02 -18.25
C ALA A 6 -28.60 -20.57 -18.72
N CYS A 7 -29.23 -19.65 -18.01
CA CYS A 7 -29.03 -18.22 -18.25
C CYS A 7 -27.59 -17.93 -17.82
N GLY A 8 -26.65 -17.91 -18.75
CA GLY A 8 -25.29 -17.50 -18.52
C GLY A 8 -25.27 -16.10 -17.93
N VAL A 9 -24.24 -15.78 -17.16
CA VAL A 9 -24.04 -14.44 -16.60
C VAL A 9 -23.99 -13.42 -17.74
N GLY A 10 -24.70 -12.30 -17.57
CA GLY A 10 -24.70 -11.21 -18.55
C GLY A 10 -23.27 -10.73 -18.86
N LYS A 11 -23.01 -10.31 -20.10
CA LYS A 11 -21.67 -9.92 -20.57
C LYS A 11 -20.99 -8.82 -19.73
N ASP A 12 -21.78 -8.01 -19.03
CA ASP A 12 -21.33 -6.91 -18.17
C ASP A 12 -21.43 -7.24 -16.67
N ARG A 13 -21.64 -8.49 -16.32
CA ARG A 13 -21.73 -8.95 -14.93
C ARG A 13 -20.76 -10.10 -14.68
N VAL A 14 -20.29 -10.17 -13.46
CA VAL A 14 -19.54 -11.32 -12.94
C VAL A 14 -20.42 -12.04 -11.91
N ARG A 15 -20.32 -13.35 -11.87
CA ARG A 15 -20.86 -14.18 -10.80
C ARG A 15 -19.69 -14.86 -10.07
N PHE A 16 -19.62 -14.63 -8.78
CA PHE A 16 -18.68 -15.30 -7.89
C PHE A 16 -19.47 -16.13 -6.89
N GLU A 17 -19.31 -17.43 -6.95
CA GLU A 17 -20.05 -18.36 -6.10
C GLU A 17 -19.08 -19.33 -5.43
N GLY A 18 -19.44 -19.85 -4.28
CA GLY A 18 -18.58 -20.77 -3.58
C GLY A 18 -19.30 -21.71 -2.64
N LYS A 19 -18.56 -22.78 -2.31
CA LYS A 19 -18.90 -23.73 -1.28
C LYS A 19 -17.70 -23.95 -0.37
N LEU A 20 -17.88 -23.63 0.91
CA LEU A 20 -16.88 -23.77 1.94
C LEU A 20 -17.32 -24.82 2.96
N GLU A 21 -16.42 -25.74 3.28
CA GLU A 21 -16.61 -26.73 4.32
C GLU A 21 -16.33 -26.12 5.70
N ASN A 22 -16.83 -26.75 6.75
CA ASN A 22 -16.62 -26.37 8.15
C ASN A 22 -17.11 -24.96 8.51
N ILE A 23 -18.14 -24.49 7.82
CA ILE A 23 -18.84 -23.24 8.11
C ILE A 23 -20.30 -23.35 7.66
N ASN A 24 -21.22 -22.82 8.46
CA ASN A 24 -22.62 -22.73 8.08
C ASN A 24 -22.95 -21.33 7.63
N ASP A 25 -23.00 -20.38 8.58
CA ASP A 25 -23.33 -19.00 8.33
C ASP A 25 -22.16 -18.09 8.71
N ALA A 26 -21.80 -17.19 7.81
CA ALA A 26 -20.77 -16.19 8.03
C ALA A 26 -20.88 -15.03 7.03
N GLU A 27 -20.08 -14.01 7.25
CA GLU A 27 -19.93 -12.91 6.31
C GLU A 27 -18.44 -12.70 6.06
N PHE A 28 -18.09 -12.33 4.83
CA PHE A 28 -16.77 -11.80 4.48
C PHE A 28 -16.93 -10.63 3.52
N TYR A 29 -15.88 -9.84 3.39
CA TYR A 29 -15.91 -8.60 2.62
C TYR A 29 -15.16 -8.75 1.32
N ILE A 30 -15.64 -8.06 0.28
CA ILE A 30 -14.98 -7.96 -1.01
C ILE A 30 -14.87 -6.47 -1.41
N TYR A 31 -13.68 -6.07 -1.84
CA TYR A 31 -13.38 -4.70 -2.23
C TYR A 31 -12.22 -4.65 -3.23
N SER A 32 -12.01 -3.51 -3.87
CA SER A 32 -10.89 -3.30 -4.78
C SER A 32 -10.13 -2.04 -4.39
N ASP A 33 -8.89 -2.20 -3.93
CA ASP A 33 -8.01 -1.07 -3.57
C ASP A 33 -7.61 -0.22 -4.79
N GLU A 34 -7.51 -0.85 -5.96
CA GLU A 34 -7.05 -0.23 -7.19
C GLU A 34 -8.17 0.49 -7.97
N GLY A 35 -9.33 0.70 -7.34
CA GLY A 35 -10.45 1.40 -7.98
C GLY A 35 -11.17 0.58 -9.04
N GLY A 36 -11.16 -0.73 -8.95
CA GLY A 36 -11.92 -1.62 -9.83
C GLY A 36 -13.43 -1.45 -9.66
N PHE A 37 -13.86 -1.17 -8.45
CA PHE A 37 -15.20 -0.74 -8.07
C PHE A 37 -15.15 0.03 -6.74
N GLU A 38 -16.16 0.82 -6.48
CA GLU A 38 -16.28 1.60 -5.25
C GLU A 38 -16.88 0.80 -4.10
N GLY A 39 -16.43 1.12 -2.88
CA GLY A 39 -16.97 0.61 -1.63
C GLY A 39 -16.52 -0.80 -1.28
N VAL A 40 -17.12 -1.29 -0.21
CA VAL A 40 -16.91 -2.63 0.33
C VAL A 40 -18.26 -3.35 0.31
N ASP A 41 -18.33 -4.49 -0.37
CA ASP A 41 -19.51 -5.32 -0.37
C ASP A 41 -19.36 -6.44 0.66
N THR A 42 -20.49 -6.86 1.22
CA THR A 42 -20.56 -8.01 2.12
C THR A 42 -21.06 -9.22 1.36
N ILE A 43 -20.30 -10.32 1.42
CA ILE A 43 -20.71 -11.62 0.90
C ILE A 43 -21.18 -12.47 2.07
N ARG A 44 -22.43 -12.95 2.01
CA ARG A 44 -23.03 -13.79 3.04
C ARG A 44 -22.95 -15.25 2.64
N ILE A 45 -22.45 -16.06 3.57
CA ILE A 45 -22.44 -17.52 3.47
C ILE A 45 -23.68 -18.03 4.22
N GLN A 46 -24.42 -18.92 3.59
CA GLN A 46 -25.56 -19.63 4.18
C GLN A 46 -25.39 -21.10 3.86
N ASP A 47 -25.45 -21.96 4.88
CA ASP A 47 -25.22 -23.40 4.74
C ASP A 47 -23.90 -23.73 3.99
N GLY A 48 -22.86 -22.91 4.23
CA GLY A 48 -21.55 -23.07 3.59
C GLY A 48 -21.49 -22.57 2.15
N GLU A 49 -22.56 -22.04 1.58
CA GLU A 49 -22.62 -21.60 0.18
C GLU A 49 -22.82 -20.08 0.09
N PHE A 50 -22.29 -19.48 -0.97
CA PHE A 50 -22.52 -18.07 -1.28
C PHE A 50 -22.63 -17.83 -2.78
N VAL A 51 -23.31 -16.75 -3.13
CA VAL A 51 -23.38 -16.20 -4.48
C VAL A 51 -23.24 -14.68 -4.39
N TYR A 52 -22.32 -14.15 -5.17
CA TYR A 52 -22.11 -12.72 -5.32
C TYR A 52 -22.15 -12.35 -6.80
N GLU A 53 -22.89 -11.34 -7.15
CA GLU A 53 -22.97 -10.83 -8.51
C GLU A 53 -22.75 -9.32 -8.52
N ARG A 54 -21.94 -8.86 -9.47
CA ARG A 54 -21.69 -7.44 -9.66
C ARG A 54 -21.58 -7.08 -11.13
N LYS A 55 -22.01 -5.87 -11.47
CA LYS A 55 -21.78 -5.30 -12.79
C LYS A 55 -20.34 -4.78 -12.85
N LEU A 56 -19.59 -5.19 -13.87
CA LEU A 56 -18.22 -4.78 -14.12
C LEU A 56 -18.02 -4.50 -15.60
N LEU A 57 -17.28 -3.45 -15.90
CA LEU A 57 -16.95 -3.04 -17.28
C LEU A 57 -15.61 -3.61 -17.77
N ARG A 58 -14.82 -4.14 -16.87
CA ARG A 58 -13.46 -4.68 -17.13
C ARG A 58 -13.10 -5.70 -16.04
N PRO A 59 -12.07 -6.53 -16.27
CA PRO A 59 -11.53 -7.38 -15.20
C PRO A 59 -11.06 -6.55 -14.01
N VAL A 60 -11.32 -7.03 -12.80
CA VAL A 60 -11.01 -6.36 -11.55
C VAL A 60 -10.26 -7.31 -10.62
N LEU A 61 -9.14 -6.83 -10.06
CA LEU A 61 -8.51 -7.47 -8.93
C LEU A 61 -9.27 -7.07 -7.66
N ALA A 62 -9.87 -8.04 -7.00
CA ALA A 62 -10.59 -7.84 -5.75
C ALA A 62 -9.87 -8.51 -4.58
N SER A 63 -9.92 -7.87 -3.43
CA SER A 63 -9.45 -8.39 -2.15
C SER A 63 -10.63 -8.99 -1.40
N LEU A 64 -10.44 -10.19 -0.85
CA LEU A 64 -11.36 -10.87 0.04
C LEU A 64 -10.81 -10.76 1.47
N LEU A 65 -11.61 -10.22 2.39
CA LEU A 65 -11.27 -10.13 3.81
C LEU A 65 -12.20 -11.03 4.61
N TYR A 66 -11.65 -12.05 5.22
CA TYR A 66 -12.38 -13.03 6.01
C TYR A 66 -12.48 -12.65 7.49
N PRO A 67 -13.42 -13.25 8.27
CA PRO A 67 -13.62 -12.90 9.68
C PRO A 67 -12.38 -13.08 10.59
N ASN A 68 -11.46 -13.94 10.21
CA ASN A 68 -10.18 -14.15 10.89
C ASN A 68 -9.08 -13.17 10.45
N PHE A 69 -9.45 -12.11 9.72
CA PHE A 69 -8.54 -11.11 9.12
C PHE A 69 -7.57 -11.66 8.07
N THR A 70 -7.73 -12.92 7.67
CA THR A 70 -7.00 -13.44 6.50
C THR A 70 -7.49 -12.75 5.24
N GLN A 71 -6.56 -12.43 4.35
CA GLN A 71 -6.86 -11.83 3.05
C GLN A 71 -6.43 -12.76 1.92
N SER A 72 -7.22 -12.78 0.85
CA SER A 72 -6.84 -13.38 -0.42
C SER A 72 -7.33 -12.52 -1.59
N HIS A 73 -6.94 -12.86 -2.80
CA HIS A 73 -7.34 -12.13 -4.00
C HIS A 73 -8.13 -13.03 -4.95
N VAL A 74 -9.07 -12.41 -5.66
CA VAL A 74 -9.83 -13.01 -6.76
C VAL A 74 -9.85 -12.05 -7.94
N ILE A 75 -9.73 -12.56 -9.15
CA ILE A 75 -9.84 -11.78 -10.37
C ILE A 75 -11.27 -11.93 -10.88
N LEU A 76 -12.05 -10.86 -10.81
CA LEU A 76 -13.43 -10.79 -11.26
C LEU A 76 -13.46 -10.39 -12.74
N GLU A 77 -13.99 -11.24 -13.61
CA GLU A 77 -14.03 -11.00 -15.05
C GLU A 77 -15.49 -10.89 -15.53
N PRO A 78 -15.85 -9.79 -16.25
CA PRO A 78 -17.19 -9.64 -16.82
C PRO A 78 -17.56 -10.80 -17.74
N GLY A 79 -18.80 -11.27 -17.64
CA GLY A 79 -19.33 -12.39 -18.43
C GLY A 79 -18.92 -13.78 -17.91
N LYS A 80 -18.19 -13.85 -16.78
CA LYS A 80 -17.67 -15.12 -16.23
C LYS A 80 -18.35 -15.50 -14.92
N THR A 81 -18.40 -16.81 -14.68
CA THR A 81 -18.72 -17.39 -13.38
C THR A 81 -17.45 -17.94 -12.76
N ILE A 82 -17.10 -17.41 -11.59
CA ILE A 82 -15.92 -17.77 -10.83
C ILE A 82 -16.39 -18.63 -9.65
N LYS A 83 -15.69 -19.71 -9.38
CA LYS A 83 -16.06 -20.68 -8.35
C LYS A 83 -14.98 -20.81 -7.30
N MET A 84 -15.38 -20.77 -6.03
CA MET A 84 -14.49 -20.97 -4.89
C MET A 84 -14.89 -22.24 -4.13
N LYS A 85 -13.92 -23.09 -3.85
CA LYS A 85 -14.12 -24.30 -3.03
C LYS A 85 -12.97 -24.46 -2.04
N GLY A 86 -13.27 -24.80 -0.81
CA GLY A 86 -12.26 -25.03 0.20
C GLY A 86 -12.82 -25.23 1.60
N ASP A 87 -11.92 -25.28 2.56
CA ASP A 87 -12.21 -25.38 3.98
C ASP A 87 -12.10 -23.97 4.60
N ALA A 88 -13.15 -23.53 5.31
CA ALA A 88 -13.18 -22.21 5.95
C ALA A 88 -12.11 -22.05 7.03
N SER A 89 -11.63 -23.14 7.64
CA SER A 89 -10.51 -23.10 8.60
C SER A 89 -9.16 -22.75 7.93
N ARG A 90 -9.05 -22.97 6.61
CA ARG A 90 -7.86 -22.71 5.79
C ARG A 90 -8.25 -21.98 4.51
N VAL A 91 -9.06 -20.96 4.64
CA VAL A 91 -9.67 -20.24 3.51
C VAL A 91 -8.63 -19.64 2.53
N GLY A 92 -7.43 -19.32 3.00
CA GLY A 92 -6.32 -18.88 2.15
C GLY A 92 -5.84 -19.96 1.15
N GLU A 93 -6.15 -21.24 1.39
CA GLU A 93 -5.83 -22.38 0.52
C GLU A 93 -6.99 -22.74 -0.43
N ALA A 94 -8.12 -22.05 -0.33
CA ALA A 94 -9.27 -22.34 -1.17
C ALA A 94 -8.95 -22.22 -2.66
N LYS A 95 -9.49 -23.16 -3.45
CA LYS A 95 -9.32 -23.17 -4.90
C LYS A 95 -10.34 -22.22 -5.53
N ILE A 96 -9.84 -21.30 -6.37
CA ILE A 96 -10.65 -20.39 -7.17
C ILE A 96 -10.43 -20.73 -8.63
N THR A 97 -11.50 -21.04 -9.35
CA THR A 97 -11.50 -21.54 -10.72
C THR A 97 -12.55 -20.83 -11.57
N GLY A 98 -12.64 -21.18 -12.85
CA GLY A 98 -13.63 -20.65 -13.82
C GLY A 98 -13.06 -19.58 -14.73
N THR A 99 -11.83 -19.16 -14.53
CA THR A 99 -11.06 -18.34 -15.48
C THR A 99 -9.58 -18.71 -15.41
N GLU A 100 -8.87 -18.53 -16.51
CA GLU A 100 -7.43 -18.83 -16.60
C GLU A 100 -6.61 -18.07 -15.55
N GLU A 101 -6.95 -16.80 -15.31
CA GLU A 101 -6.30 -15.95 -14.33
C GLU A 101 -6.44 -16.46 -12.89
N ASN A 102 -7.64 -16.90 -12.51
CA ASN A 102 -7.89 -17.45 -11.17
C ASN A 102 -7.27 -18.83 -10.99
N GLU A 103 -7.27 -19.66 -12.03
CA GLU A 103 -6.62 -20.97 -12.01
C GLU A 103 -5.10 -20.81 -11.87
N LEU A 104 -4.49 -19.94 -12.67
CA LEU A 104 -3.07 -19.60 -12.58
C LEU A 104 -2.68 -19.09 -11.18
N LEU A 105 -3.48 -18.20 -10.59
CA LEU A 105 -3.24 -17.69 -9.24
C LEU A 105 -3.42 -18.79 -8.16
N THR A 106 -4.40 -19.66 -8.35
CA THR A 106 -4.65 -20.80 -7.44
C THR A 106 -3.50 -21.79 -7.46
N ASP A 107 -3.03 -22.16 -8.64
CA ASP A 107 -1.90 -23.07 -8.81
C ASP A 107 -0.64 -22.50 -8.14
N PHE A 108 -0.35 -21.22 -8.38
CA PHE A 108 0.75 -20.55 -7.69
C PHE A 108 0.60 -20.63 -6.17
N ARG A 109 -0.57 -20.27 -5.61
CA ARG A 109 -0.79 -20.30 -4.15
C ARG A 109 -0.64 -21.70 -3.56
N THR A 110 -1.19 -22.69 -4.24
CA THR A 110 -1.11 -24.10 -3.81
C THR A 110 0.32 -24.59 -3.77
N ASP A 111 1.13 -24.21 -4.77
CA ASP A 111 2.54 -24.54 -4.85
C ASP A 111 3.40 -23.91 -3.73
N GLN A 112 2.91 -22.84 -3.08
CA GLN A 112 3.62 -22.20 -1.96
C GLN A 112 3.36 -22.85 -0.59
N ILE A 113 2.39 -23.78 -0.49
CA ILE A 113 2.05 -24.43 0.78
C ILE A 113 3.28 -25.22 1.29
N GLY A 114 3.64 -24.99 2.55
CA GLY A 114 4.77 -25.64 3.21
C GLY A 114 6.16 -25.10 2.85
N LYS A 115 6.28 -24.18 1.91
CA LYS A 115 7.58 -23.54 1.59
C LYS A 115 8.01 -22.52 2.64
N SER A 116 9.31 -22.37 2.84
CA SER A 116 9.86 -21.28 3.66
C SER A 116 9.53 -19.91 3.06
N GLU A 117 9.54 -18.87 3.90
CA GLU A 117 9.29 -17.49 3.46
C GLU A 117 10.25 -17.09 2.31
N ALA A 118 11.54 -17.37 2.44
CA ALA A 118 12.54 -17.07 1.40
C ALA A 118 12.20 -17.76 0.06
N ASN A 119 11.83 -19.04 0.09
CA ASN A 119 11.46 -19.77 -1.12
C ASN A 119 10.15 -19.24 -1.74
N ARG A 120 9.19 -18.80 -0.92
CA ARG A 120 7.97 -18.16 -1.42
C ARG A 120 8.25 -16.82 -2.11
N PHE A 121 9.14 -15.99 -1.57
CA PHE A 121 9.54 -14.74 -2.23
C PHE A 121 10.27 -15.00 -3.56
N LEU A 122 11.16 -15.99 -3.60
CA LEU A 122 11.84 -16.37 -4.85
C LEU A 122 10.84 -16.88 -5.90
N ALA A 123 9.91 -17.74 -5.49
CA ALA A 123 8.85 -18.22 -6.39
C ALA A 123 7.96 -17.08 -6.89
N ALA A 124 7.63 -16.11 -6.04
CA ALA A 124 6.83 -14.94 -6.42
C ALA A 124 7.57 -14.05 -7.44
N GLU A 125 8.86 -13.82 -7.27
CA GLU A 125 9.69 -13.11 -8.25
C GLU A 125 9.69 -13.84 -9.60
N GLN A 126 9.95 -15.13 -9.61
CA GLN A 126 9.96 -15.94 -10.84
C GLN A 126 8.59 -15.92 -11.52
N PHE A 127 7.52 -16.06 -10.76
CA PHE A 127 6.14 -16.00 -11.26
C PHE A 127 5.84 -14.68 -11.96
N ILE A 128 6.17 -13.55 -11.32
CA ILE A 128 5.96 -12.22 -11.90
C ILE A 128 6.73 -12.07 -13.20
N ARG A 129 8.01 -12.51 -13.25
CA ARG A 129 8.83 -12.43 -14.47
C ARG A 129 8.26 -13.25 -15.61
N GLN A 130 7.72 -14.43 -15.31
CA GLN A 130 7.14 -15.35 -16.31
C GLN A 130 5.75 -14.94 -16.78
N HIS A 131 4.95 -14.35 -15.89
CA HIS A 131 3.53 -14.04 -16.13
C HIS A 131 3.21 -12.54 -16.04
N ALA A 132 4.18 -11.67 -16.34
CA ALA A 132 4.07 -10.22 -16.15
C ALA A 132 2.85 -9.58 -16.86
N GLY A 133 2.29 -10.20 -17.88
CA GLY A 133 1.12 -9.74 -18.63
C GLY A 133 -0.24 -10.11 -18.01
N THR A 134 -0.27 -10.76 -16.83
CA THR A 134 -1.49 -11.31 -16.21
C THR A 134 -1.91 -10.54 -14.96
N MET A 135 -3.22 -10.55 -14.65
CA MET A 135 -3.74 -10.03 -13.37
C MET A 135 -3.32 -10.93 -12.19
N ALA A 136 -3.09 -12.21 -12.42
CA ALA A 136 -2.52 -13.11 -11.42
C ALA A 136 -1.16 -12.63 -10.93
N ALA A 137 -0.28 -12.13 -11.83
CA ALA A 137 1.00 -11.54 -11.46
C ALA A 137 0.83 -10.25 -10.64
N VAL A 138 -0.19 -9.45 -10.93
CA VAL A 138 -0.51 -8.25 -10.11
C VAL A 138 -0.94 -8.67 -8.70
N ALA A 139 -1.75 -9.71 -8.56
CA ALA A 139 -2.14 -10.25 -7.27
C ALA A 139 -0.93 -10.78 -6.47
N VAL A 140 0.00 -11.48 -7.12
CA VAL A 140 1.24 -11.95 -6.49
C VAL A 140 2.12 -10.78 -6.07
N PHE A 141 2.24 -9.74 -6.89
CA PHE A 141 2.96 -8.52 -6.49
C PHE A 141 2.37 -7.92 -5.21
N LYS A 142 1.06 -7.74 -5.13
CA LYS A 142 0.39 -7.22 -3.92
C LYS A 142 0.68 -8.08 -2.69
N ALA A 143 0.63 -9.40 -2.83
CA ALA A 143 0.79 -10.32 -1.71
C ALA A 143 2.24 -10.38 -1.18
N TYR A 144 3.25 -10.15 -2.02
CA TYR A 144 4.65 -10.39 -1.68
C TYR A 144 5.51 -9.14 -1.70
N PHE A 145 5.30 -8.21 -2.62
CA PHE A 145 6.17 -7.06 -2.85
C PHE A 145 5.60 -5.72 -2.39
N ALA A 146 4.28 -5.64 -2.24
CA ALA A 146 3.58 -4.47 -1.72
C ALA A 146 3.28 -4.57 -0.21
N THR A 147 4.02 -5.37 0.54
CA THR A 147 3.81 -5.61 1.97
C THR A 147 4.93 -5.07 2.82
N SER A 148 4.65 -4.82 4.10
CA SER A 148 5.67 -4.41 5.09
C SER A 148 6.72 -5.51 5.40
N ARG A 149 6.46 -6.76 5.02
CA ARG A 149 7.39 -7.89 5.18
C ARG A 149 8.53 -7.86 4.18
N GLN A 150 8.30 -7.26 3.00
CA GLN A 150 9.34 -7.15 1.99
C GLN A 150 10.37 -6.09 2.40
N LYS A 151 11.60 -6.54 2.64
CA LYS A 151 12.72 -5.69 3.04
C LYS A 151 13.58 -5.23 1.85
N ASN A 152 13.47 -5.91 0.71
CA ASN A 152 14.22 -5.56 -0.49
C ASN A 152 13.41 -4.62 -1.38
N VAL A 153 13.46 -3.34 -1.06
CA VAL A 153 12.74 -2.27 -1.79
C VAL A 153 13.16 -2.20 -3.26
N LYS A 154 14.43 -2.44 -3.55
CA LYS A 154 14.94 -2.46 -4.93
C LYS A 154 14.28 -3.55 -5.75
N LEU A 155 14.15 -4.76 -5.20
CA LEU A 155 13.45 -5.86 -5.87
C LEU A 155 11.97 -5.57 -6.04
N SER A 156 11.31 -4.96 -5.03
CA SER A 156 9.92 -4.53 -5.16
C SER A 156 9.72 -3.54 -6.30
N MET A 157 10.62 -2.56 -6.43
CA MET A 157 10.58 -1.62 -7.54
C MET A 157 10.81 -2.30 -8.89
N GLU A 158 11.73 -3.24 -8.97
CA GLU A 158 11.99 -4.01 -10.19
C GLU A 158 10.77 -4.84 -10.62
N MET A 159 10.09 -5.50 -9.68
CA MET A 159 8.86 -6.24 -9.96
C MET A 159 7.73 -5.32 -10.45
N LEU A 160 7.58 -4.17 -9.82
CA LEU A 160 6.60 -3.17 -10.25
C LEU A 160 6.89 -2.64 -11.66
N GLN A 161 8.14 -2.35 -11.98
CA GLN A 161 8.57 -1.95 -13.33
C GLN A 161 8.27 -3.05 -14.36
N THR A 162 8.51 -4.30 -14.00
CA THR A 162 8.24 -5.47 -14.86
C THR A 162 6.75 -5.54 -15.22
N LEU A 163 5.87 -5.39 -14.23
CA LEU A 163 4.42 -5.35 -14.45
C LEU A 163 3.99 -4.14 -15.28
N HIS A 164 4.49 -2.95 -14.95
CA HIS A 164 4.12 -1.72 -15.64
C HIS A 164 4.55 -1.72 -17.10
N LYS A 165 5.74 -2.27 -17.41
CA LYS A 165 6.21 -2.44 -18.79
C LYS A 165 5.35 -3.43 -19.58
N ALA A 166 4.94 -4.54 -18.94
CA ALA A 166 4.13 -5.57 -19.59
C ALA A 166 2.66 -5.15 -19.76
N GLN A 167 2.14 -4.33 -18.86
CA GLN A 167 0.72 -3.95 -18.78
C GLN A 167 0.53 -2.42 -18.67
N PRO A 168 1.03 -1.60 -19.61
CA PRO A 168 1.04 -0.14 -19.46
C PRO A 168 -0.35 0.51 -19.45
N LYS A 169 -1.38 -0.21 -19.91
CA LYS A 169 -2.77 0.26 -19.95
C LYS A 169 -3.64 -0.37 -18.85
N ASN A 170 -3.08 -1.24 -18.01
CA ASN A 170 -3.82 -1.87 -16.93
C ASN A 170 -4.02 -0.87 -15.79
N TYR A 171 -5.29 -0.62 -15.42
CA TYR A 171 -5.63 0.35 -14.39
C TYR A 171 -5.07 -0.01 -13.01
N ALA A 172 -5.09 -1.31 -12.64
CA ALA A 172 -4.58 -1.77 -11.36
C ALA A 172 -3.07 -1.61 -11.28
N VAL A 173 -2.34 -1.93 -12.36
CA VAL A 173 -0.90 -1.71 -12.45
C VAL A 173 -0.55 -0.23 -12.38
N ASN A 174 -1.31 0.63 -13.08
CA ASN A 174 -1.08 2.07 -13.04
C ASN A 174 -1.38 2.66 -11.66
N TYR A 175 -2.41 2.17 -10.98
CA TYR A 175 -2.69 2.54 -9.59
C TYR A 175 -1.53 2.16 -8.67
N LEU A 176 -1.07 0.91 -8.72
CA LEU A 176 0.06 0.41 -7.93
C LEU A 176 1.35 1.17 -8.25
N TRP A 177 1.58 1.49 -9.53
CA TRP A 177 2.72 2.30 -9.96
C TRP A 177 2.70 3.68 -9.31
N ASN A 178 1.60 4.40 -9.44
CA ASN A 178 1.47 5.75 -8.88
C ASN A 178 1.57 5.77 -7.35
N PHE A 179 1.11 4.70 -6.68
CA PHE A 179 1.15 4.58 -5.24
C PHE A 179 2.52 4.14 -4.71
N TYR A 180 3.10 3.07 -5.28
CA TYR A 180 4.30 2.45 -4.72
C TYR A 180 5.61 2.98 -5.28
N GLN A 181 5.65 3.44 -6.54
CA GLN A 181 6.87 3.96 -7.14
C GLN A 181 7.51 5.07 -6.30
N PRO A 182 6.78 6.11 -5.82
CA PRO A 182 7.37 7.11 -4.94
C PRO A 182 7.88 6.54 -3.61
N ILE A 183 7.18 5.55 -3.06
CA ILE A 183 7.57 4.89 -1.81
C ILE A 183 8.88 4.11 -2.00
N PHE A 184 8.98 3.34 -3.07
CA PHE A 184 10.16 2.51 -3.34
C PHE A 184 11.38 3.35 -3.73
N MET A 185 11.19 4.44 -4.46
CA MET A 185 12.27 5.38 -4.80
C MET A 185 12.81 6.14 -3.59
N ASN A 186 12.06 6.19 -2.50
CA ASN A 186 12.47 6.81 -1.24
C ASN A 186 12.80 5.76 -0.17
N GLY A 187 13.20 4.56 -0.56
CA GLY A 187 13.59 3.48 0.36
C GLY A 187 14.90 3.78 1.10
N VAL A 188 15.16 3.02 2.16
CA VAL A 188 16.45 3.07 2.85
C VAL A 188 17.58 2.69 1.88
N GLY A 189 18.63 3.53 1.84
CA GLY A 189 19.76 3.43 0.90
C GLY A 189 19.63 4.32 -0.33
N GLU A 190 18.44 4.81 -0.65
CA GLU A 190 18.21 5.73 -1.75
C GLU A 190 18.62 7.17 -1.39
N GLN A 191 18.84 8.01 -2.40
CA GLN A 191 19.14 9.43 -2.22
C GLN A 191 17.85 10.18 -1.85
N LEU A 192 18.00 11.25 -1.05
CA LEU A 192 16.93 12.22 -0.84
C LEU A 192 16.45 12.75 -2.21
N PRO A 193 15.14 12.67 -2.53
CA PRO A 193 14.64 13.12 -3.82
C PRO A 193 14.84 14.63 -4.00
N GLU A 194 14.93 15.05 -5.24
CA GLU A 194 14.87 16.47 -5.59
C GLU A 194 13.50 17.03 -5.22
N PHE A 195 13.50 18.17 -4.57
CA PHE A 195 12.28 18.92 -4.28
C PHE A 195 12.56 20.43 -4.27
N SER A 196 11.49 21.20 -4.46
CA SER A 196 11.49 22.66 -4.28
C SER A 196 10.14 23.05 -3.69
N ALA A 197 10.16 23.72 -2.56
CA ALA A 197 8.95 24.14 -1.87
C ALA A 197 9.18 25.44 -1.09
N GLU A 198 8.07 26.15 -0.83
CA GLU A 198 8.08 27.35 -0.02
C GLU A 198 7.69 27.03 1.43
N THR A 199 8.46 27.50 2.38
CA THR A 199 8.12 27.42 3.81
C THR A 199 6.96 28.36 4.15
N THR A 200 6.37 28.17 5.32
CA THR A 200 5.31 29.07 5.84
C THR A 200 5.78 30.50 6.06
N GLU A 201 7.09 30.73 6.06
CA GLU A 201 7.74 32.06 6.19
C GLU A 201 8.13 32.67 4.82
N GLY A 202 7.79 32.02 3.71
CA GLY A 202 8.07 32.51 2.36
C GLY A 202 9.48 32.21 1.85
N LYS A 203 10.26 31.37 2.55
CA LYS A 203 11.61 30.97 2.10
C LYS A 203 11.50 29.76 1.19
N GLN A 204 12.14 29.81 0.02
CA GLN A 204 12.31 28.64 -0.84
C GLN A 204 13.32 27.67 -0.21
N VAL A 205 13.00 26.38 -0.23
CA VAL A 205 13.82 25.29 0.30
C VAL A 205 13.89 24.19 -0.74
N THR A 206 15.09 23.68 -0.97
CA THR A 206 15.37 22.58 -1.90
C THR A 206 16.23 21.52 -1.22
N GLN A 207 16.40 20.34 -1.84
CA GLN A 207 17.32 19.33 -1.33
C GLN A 207 18.78 19.82 -1.24
N LYS A 208 19.17 20.80 -2.07
CA LYS A 208 20.53 21.37 -2.07
C LYS A 208 20.87 22.14 -0.80
N ASP A 209 19.87 22.68 -0.11
CA ASP A 209 20.07 23.40 1.15
C ASP A 209 20.56 22.48 2.28
N PHE A 210 20.44 21.16 2.08
CA PHE A 210 20.82 20.12 3.03
C PHE A 210 22.04 19.30 2.60
N GLU A 211 22.70 19.65 1.50
CA GLU A 211 23.92 18.96 1.07
C GLU A 211 25.00 19.01 2.17
N GLY A 212 25.60 17.86 2.45
CA GLY A 212 26.61 17.72 3.50
C GLY A 212 26.08 17.71 4.93
N LYS A 213 24.78 17.84 5.14
CA LYS A 213 24.12 17.89 6.45
C LYS A 213 23.33 16.63 6.72
N LYS A 214 23.19 16.26 7.99
CA LYS A 214 22.20 15.27 8.44
C LYS A 214 20.84 15.95 8.48
N LEU A 215 19.79 15.30 7.92
CA LEU A 215 18.46 15.89 7.82
C LEU A 215 17.39 14.93 8.36
N LEU A 216 16.43 15.50 9.07
CA LEU A 216 15.17 14.86 9.40
C LEU A 216 14.06 15.53 8.59
N VAL A 217 13.40 14.77 7.71
CA VAL A 217 12.15 15.17 7.07
C VAL A 217 11.02 14.59 7.90
N VAL A 218 10.19 15.44 8.50
CA VAL A 218 9.14 15.03 9.44
C VAL A 218 7.78 15.44 8.91
N ALA A 219 6.96 14.46 8.57
CA ALA A 219 5.57 14.69 8.21
C ALA A 219 4.70 14.81 9.47
N VAL A 220 3.87 15.84 9.52
CA VAL A 220 2.94 16.10 10.64
C VAL A 220 1.55 16.47 10.14
N GLY A 221 0.54 16.21 10.99
CA GLY A 221 -0.83 16.67 10.79
C GLY A 221 -1.47 16.83 12.16
N PHE A 222 -1.79 18.06 12.57
CA PHE A 222 -2.25 18.37 13.93
C PHE A 222 -3.73 18.03 14.20
N TRP A 223 -4.42 17.41 13.22
CA TRP A 223 -5.68 16.72 13.46
C TRP A 223 -5.53 15.45 14.32
N THR A 224 -4.29 14.94 14.45
CA THR A 224 -3.96 13.84 15.36
C THR A 224 -3.09 14.34 16.53
N PRO A 225 -3.40 13.98 17.80
CA PRO A 225 -2.57 14.29 18.96
C PRO A 225 -1.14 13.73 18.86
N ASP A 226 -0.96 12.65 18.11
CA ASP A 226 0.31 11.95 17.97
C ASP A 226 1.40 12.82 17.34
N SER A 227 1.03 13.71 16.39
CA SER A 227 1.98 14.67 15.80
C SER A 227 2.59 15.60 16.83
N ARG A 228 1.80 16.03 17.82
CA ARG A 228 2.29 16.87 18.92
C ARG A 228 3.24 16.10 19.83
N THR A 229 2.86 14.88 20.20
CA THR A 229 3.69 14.00 21.02
C THR A 229 5.01 13.71 20.33
N PHE A 230 4.96 13.32 19.06
CA PHE A 230 6.14 13.05 18.25
C PHE A 230 7.12 14.22 18.22
N LEU A 231 6.64 15.44 17.96
CA LEU A 231 7.52 16.63 17.90
C LEU A 231 8.14 16.99 19.25
N LYS A 232 7.43 16.79 20.36
CA LYS A 232 8.00 16.98 21.71
C LYS A 232 9.10 15.96 22.01
N GLU A 233 8.90 14.70 21.67
CA GLU A 233 9.90 13.65 21.83
C GLU A 233 11.10 13.87 20.95
N LEU A 234 10.88 14.25 19.68
CA LEU A 234 11.92 14.61 18.73
C LEU A 234 12.78 15.75 19.27
N LYS A 235 12.15 16.86 19.70
CA LYS A 235 12.87 18.02 20.26
C LYS A 235 13.72 17.62 21.44
N LYS A 236 13.15 16.91 22.40
CA LYS A 236 13.87 16.41 23.59
C LYS A 236 15.10 15.57 23.20
N LYS A 237 14.94 14.71 22.20
CA LYS A 237 16.01 13.82 21.74
C LYS A 237 17.11 14.57 20.99
N LEU A 238 16.74 15.53 20.16
CA LEU A 238 17.71 16.41 19.47
C LEU A 238 18.47 17.28 20.43
N ASP A 239 17.81 17.91 21.40
CA ASP A 239 18.45 18.74 22.41
C ASP A 239 19.47 17.93 23.24
N ALA A 240 19.11 16.71 23.63
CA ALA A 240 20.00 15.78 24.34
C ALA A 240 21.22 15.34 23.50
N ALA A 241 21.08 15.28 22.18
CA ALA A 241 22.13 14.91 21.25
C ALA A 241 22.96 16.14 20.74
N GLY A 242 22.68 17.36 21.21
CA GLY A 242 23.35 18.57 20.75
C GLY A 242 22.90 19.07 19.38
N ASN A 243 21.69 18.73 18.95
CA ASN A 243 21.06 19.16 17.68
C ASN A 243 21.92 18.90 16.42
N PRO A 244 22.35 17.65 16.19
CA PRO A 244 23.25 17.34 15.07
C PRO A 244 22.54 17.27 13.71
N PHE A 245 21.22 17.49 13.66
CA PHE A 245 20.39 17.40 12.47
C PHE A 245 19.73 18.73 12.12
N GLU A 246 19.66 19.02 10.83
CA GLU A 246 18.65 19.93 10.31
C GLU A 246 17.29 19.23 10.35
N VAL A 247 16.22 19.99 10.58
CA VAL A 247 14.84 19.46 10.60
C VAL A 247 14.01 20.22 9.60
N LEU A 248 13.30 19.51 8.74
CA LEU A 248 12.32 20.05 7.81
C LEU A 248 10.95 19.43 8.11
N LEU A 249 10.00 20.25 8.54
CA LEU A 249 8.63 19.80 8.75
C LEU A 249 7.84 19.89 7.44
N VAL A 250 7.13 18.83 7.10
CA VAL A 250 6.14 18.79 6.03
C VAL A 250 4.77 18.64 6.69
N SER A 251 4.04 19.74 6.79
CA SER A 251 2.70 19.73 7.39
C SER A 251 1.64 19.43 6.34
N LEU A 252 0.82 18.42 6.62
CA LEU A 252 -0.35 18.09 5.83
C LEU A 252 -1.63 18.79 6.31
N ASP A 253 -1.49 19.79 7.21
CA ASP A 253 -2.60 20.61 7.66
C ASP A 253 -3.09 21.56 6.54
N VAL A 254 -4.38 21.83 6.53
CA VAL A 254 -5.01 22.75 5.55
C VAL A 254 -5.08 24.20 6.05
N ASP A 255 -4.90 24.42 7.35
CA ASP A 255 -4.94 25.74 7.99
C ASP A 255 -3.59 26.13 8.60
N ARG A 256 -2.88 27.05 7.92
CA ARG A 256 -1.59 27.60 8.39
C ARG A 256 -1.70 28.35 9.72
N GLY A 257 -2.85 28.97 9.98
CA GLY A 257 -3.07 29.72 11.23
C GLY A 257 -3.14 28.80 12.44
N SER A 258 -3.89 27.72 12.33
CA SER A 258 -3.95 26.67 13.36
C SER A 258 -2.60 26.01 13.55
N LEU A 259 -1.94 25.61 12.46
CA LEU A 259 -0.60 25.02 12.47
C LEU A 259 0.40 25.88 13.27
N ARG A 260 0.47 27.18 12.97
CA ARG A 260 1.38 28.12 13.67
C ARG A 260 1.11 28.15 15.18
N LYS A 261 -0.15 28.23 15.60
CA LYS A 261 -0.52 28.18 17.02
C LYS A 261 -0.10 26.88 17.69
N GLN A 262 -0.27 25.74 17.02
CA GLN A 262 0.12 24.44 17.53
C GLN A 262 1.65 24.33 17.73
N LEU A 263 2.44 24.78 16.77
CA LEU A 263 3.90 24.78 16.86
C LEU A 263 4.41 25.70 17.98
N GLN A 264 3.81 26.90 18.13
CA GLN A 264 4.12 27.82 19.23
C GLN A 264 3.84 27.21 20.61
N GLN A 265 2.73 26.47 20.76
CA GLN A 265 2.35 25.82 22.03
C GLN A 265 3.35 24.74 22.48
N ILE A 266 4.07 24.14 21.55
CA ILE A 266 5.07 23.09 21.85
C ILE A 266 6.52 23.60 21.73
N ASP A 267 6.69 24.90 21.53
CA ASP A 267 8.01 25.57 21.39
C ASP A 267 8.89 24.88 20.33
N VAL A 268 8.32 24.61 19.16
CA VAL A 268 9.01 24.08 17.99
C VAL A 268 9.14 25.16 16.93
N ASN A 269 10.39 25.42 16.51
CA ASN A 269 10.74 26.47 15.56
C ASN A 269 11.63 25.91 14.44
N TYR A 270 11.15 24.86 13.76
CA TYR A 270 11.80 24.31 12.57
C TYR A 270 11.18 24.90 11.29
N PRO A 271 11.90 24.93 10.17
CA PRO A 271 11.33 25.25 8.86
C PRO A 271 10.14 24.35 8.55
N VAL A 272 9.01 24.93 8.13
CA VAL A 272 7.77 24.22 7.87
C VAL A 272 7.29 24.49 6.46
N ILE A 273 7.04 23.45 5.70
CA ILE A 273 6.30 23.50 4.45
C ILE A 273 4.85 23.14 4.73
N CYS A 274 3.90 23.97 4.28
CA CYS A 274 2.48 23.71 4.37
C CYS A 274 1.78 24.32 3.15
N ASP A 275 1.49 23.50 2.15
CA ASP A 275 0.82 23.90 0.91
C ASP A 275 -0.72 23.87 1.00
N ARG A 276 -1.27 23.40 2.12
CA ARG A 276 -2.69 23.26 2.43
C ARG A 276 -3.42 22.22 1.59
N GLN A 277 -2.70 21.32 0.92
CA GLN A 277 -3.27 20.29 0.06
C GLN A 277 -3.43 18.93 0.76
N SER A 278 -3.02 18.82 2.03
CA SER A 278 -3.08 17.58 2.82
C SER A 278 -2.40 16.42 2.06
N PHE A 279 -3.01 15.26 1.99
CA PHE A 279 -2.49 14.11 1.25
C PHE A 279 -2.47 14.30 -0.29
N ASN A 280 -3.06 15.36 -0.82
CA ASN A 280 -2.94 15.74 -2.24
C ASN A 280 -1.70 16.59 -2.52
N SER A 281 -0.91 16.93 -1.51
CA SER A 281 0.36 17.64 -1.68
C SER A 281 1.30 16.85 -2.58
N PRO A 282 1.95 17.49 -3.58
CA PRO A 282 2.99 16.85 -4.39
C PRO A 282 4.14 16.27 -3.54
N LEU A 283 4.40 16.85 -2.36
CA LEU A 283 5.45 16.38 -1.45
C LEU A 283 5.14 15.02 -0.84
N VAL A 284 3.85 14.64 -0.75
CA VAL A 284 3.45 13.30 -0.33
C VAL A 284 4.03 12.25 -1.29
N GLY A 285 3.87 12.47 -2.59
CA GLY A 285 4.49 11.62 -3.62
C GLY A 285 6.01 11.74 -3.63
N THR A 286 6.54 12.99 -3.61
CA THR A 286 7.99 13.25 -3.67
C THR A 286 8.76 12.52 -2.57
N PHE A 287 8.28 12.57 -1.32
CA PHE A 287 8.92 11.90 -0.18
C PHE A 287 8.38 10.51 0.11
N GLY A 288 7.38 10.03 -0.62
CA GLY A 288 6.70 8.74 -0.37
C GLY A 288 6.06 8.69 1.02
N LEU A 289 5.42 9.78 1.46
CA LEU A 289 4.80 9.87 2.79
C LEU A 289 3.54 9.02 2.85
N ARG A 290 3.38 8.25 3.93
CA ARG A 290 2.23 7.37 4.14
C ARG A 290 1.50 7.61 5.46
N TYR A 291 2.22 8.14 6.44
CA TYR A 291 1.75 8.28 7.81
C TYR A 291 2.02 9.67 8.35
N VAL A 292 1.18 10.13 9.26
CA VAL A 292 1.42 11.30 10.11
C VAL A 292 1.10 10.96 11.57
N PRO A 293 2.02 11.21 12.50
CA PRO A 293 3.38 11.67 12.26
C PRO A 293 4.27 10.59 11.64
N SER A 294 5.28 10.99 10.89
CA SER A 294 6.36 10.09 10.51
C SER A 294 7.64 10.86 10.20
N ALA A 295 8.80 10.21 10.38
CA ALA A 295 10.08 10.80 10.04
C ALA A 295 10.89 9.93 9.08
N MET A 296 11.67 10.62 8.24
CA MET A 296 12.72 10.09 7.39
C MET A 296 14.03 10.67 7.88
N VAL A 297 15.04 9.83 8.09
CA VAL A 297 16.39 10.21 8.51
C VAL A 297 17.34 10.11 7.33
N VAL A 298 18.03 11.20 7.05
CA VAL A 298 18.98 11.32 5.94
C VAL A 298 20.36 11.65 6.49
N ASN A 299 21.37 10.91 6.04
CA ASN A 299 22.75 11.15 6.46
C ASN A 299 23.40 12.31 5.69
N SER A 300 24.64 12.67 6.06
CA SER A 300 25.39 13.75 5.41
C SER A 300 25.75 13.50 3.94
N GLN A 301 25.66 12.25 3.46
CA GLN A 301 25.82 11.90 2.04
C GLN A 301 24.51 12.01 1.26
N GLY A 302 23.42 12.51 1.88
CA GLY A 302 22.11 12.62 1.27
C GLY A 302 21.34 11.30 1.16
N LYS A 303 21.82 10.22 1.79
CA LYS A 303 21.14 8.91 1.76
C LYS A 303 20.12 8.75 2.88
N ILE A 304 18.98 8.23 2.52
CA ILE A 304 17.94 7.82 3.48
C ILE A 304 18.45 6.61 4.26
N VAL A 305 18.56 6.72 5.58
CA VAL A 305 19.06 5.65 6.45
C VAL A 305 17.99 5.08 7.37
N GLN A 306 16.90 5.82 7.57
CA GLN A 306 15.72 5.36 8.28
C GLN A 306 14.48 6.07 7.73
N ARG A 307 13.33 5.41 7.70
CA ARG A 307 12.07 6.03 7.28
C ARG A 307 10.86 5.43 7.98
N ASP A 308 9.71 6.08 7.79
CA ASP A 308 8.42 5.67 8.37
C ASP A 308 8.47 5.50 9.89
N VAL A 309 9.30 6.29 10.56
CA VAL A 309 9.39 6.30 12.02
C VAL A 309 8.23 7.11 12.57
N THR A 310 7.28 6.46 13.20
CA THR A 310 6.04 7.04 13.73
C THR A 310 6.09 7.39 15.22
N GLU A 311 7.17 7.03 15.90
CA GLU A 311 7.41 7.29 17.32
C GLU A 311 8.78 7.97 17.48
N GLY A 312 8.83 9.12 18.13
CA GLY A 312 10.04 9.94 18.24
C GLY A 312 11.19 9.27 18.98
N ASP A 313 10.89 8.41 19.92
CA ASP A 313 11.88 7.63 20.70
C ASP A 313 12.58 6.55 19.85
N LYS A 314 11.96 6.09 18.76
CA LYS A 314 12.53 5.09 17.82
C LYS A 314 13.46 5.68 16.75
N LEU A 315 13.61 7.01 16.72
CA LEU A 315 14.57 7.65 15.82
C LEU A 315 15.99 7.27 16.19
N ASN A 316 16.75 6.76 15.22
CA ASN A 316 18.19 6.55 15.37
C ASN A 316 18.94 7.82 14.92
N LEU A 317 19.52 8.54 15.89
CA LEU A 317 20.30 9.75 15.64
C LEU A 317 21.83 9.46 15.57
N ASN A 318 22.25 8.24 15.82
CA ASN A 318 23.66 7.81 15.77
C ASN A 318 24.02 7.30 14.37
N ILE A 319 24.12 8.20 13.40
CA ILE A 319 24.39 7.89 11.98
C ILE A 319 25.53 8.77 11.43
#